data_56520817255a8256e71702e8a6f85fb0
#
_entry.id   56520817255a8256e71702e8a6f85fb0
#
_cell.length_a   1.000
_cell.length_b   1.000
_cell.length_c   1.000
_cell.angle_alpha   90.00
_cell.angle_beta   90.00
_cell.angle_gamma   90.00
#
_symmetry.space_group_name_H-M   'P 1'
#
loop_
_entity.id
_entity.type
_entity.pdbx_description
1 polymer ?
#
loop_
_entity_poly.entity_id
_entity_poly.type
_entity_poly.pdbx_seq_one_letter_code
_entity_poly.pdbx_strand_id
1 'polypeptide(L)'
;MQKLSASNLVASINQLDKNQAYNYVNPKTKGLIKIEGVDLPEGPIRIKRWNPSKGEIRADKNVETISSELIWRIANAFNPNQPINFDRVLGGSYNTRSVFEALLAHTPEFYYCYPGRIENKGSQSSVKHGHKHIIWQPDSPHKLGILQKAETDVVISEMPALDAFYKSLILPKSLEQEKIDIDIQRRHAQIQIALYFIGRQLNYRTWIAQNDKGILYQNKRLDEYEGVISSLKDEQLMSSFDEAVQAALLIDCIWFKNGKLMPAVMEIEHSTGVTSGLTRMKNFQDKFPPYPTRYVIVAPDELRDKVIKEANKPQFKDLDTRYFTYSAVEELYSLCQRRKIKGITEDFLDCFMEKILD
;
A
#
# COMPACT_ATOMS: atom_id res chain seq x y z
N MET A 1 -12.02 22.80 -6.54
CA MET A 1 -11.87 22.12 -5.23
C MET A 1 -10.51 22.50 -4.65
N GLN A 2 -10.49 22.94 -3.40
CA GLN A 2 -9.24 23.21 -2.69
C GLN A 2 -8.51 21.87 -2.50
N LYS A 3 -7.25 21.80 -2.93
CA LYS A 3 -6.39 20.63 -2.76
C LYS A 3 -5.38 20.88 -1.65
N LEU A 4 -5.27 19.94 -0.74
CA LEU A 4 -4.25 19.96 0.27
C LEU A 4 -2.91 19.52 -0.35
N SER A 5 -1.82 20.22 -0.04
CA SER A 5 -0.48 19.85 -0.48
C SER A 5 0.36 19.33 0.68
N ALA A 6 1.43 18.59 0.37
CA ALA A 6 2.42 18.19 1.37
C ALA A 6 2.99 19.39 2.11
N SER A 7 3.27 20.48 1.40
CA SER A 7 3.77 21.74 1.98
C SER A 7 2.80 22.33 2.99
N ASN A 8 1.47 22.28 2.71
CA ASN A 8 0.45 22.76 3.66
C ASN A 8 0.44 21.91 4.93
N LEU A 9 0.48 20.56 4.81
CA LEU A 9 0.53 19.68 5.98
C LEU A 9 1.76 19.94 6.85
N VAL A 10 2.93 20.06 6.23
CA VAL A 10 4.18 20.32 6.94
C VAL A 10 4.17 21.69 7.59
N ALA A 11 3.66 22.71 6.89
CA ALA A 11 3.52 24.06 7.44
C ALA A 11 2.58 24.10 8.66
N SER A 12 1.44 23.36 8.59
CA SER A 12 0.50 23.25 9.71
C SER A 12 1.16 22.60 10.93
N ILE A 13 1.88 21.50 10.75
CA ILE A 13 2.58 20.81 11.84
C ILE A 13 3.74 21.67 12.37
N ASN A 14 4.40 22.45 11.52
CA ASN A 14 5.49 23.31 11.95
C ASN A 14 5.05 24.44 12.88
N GLN A 15 3.75 24.78 12.91
CA GLN A 15 3.17 25.75 13.85
C GLN A 15 3.02 25.18 15.26
N LEU A 16 3.04 23.86 15.44
CA LEU A 16 2.96 23.23 16.75
C LEU A 16 4.18 23.56 17.61
N ASP A 17 3.94 23.77 18.91
CA ASP A 17 5.01 24.07 19.86
C ASP A 17 5.95 22.86 20.00
N LYS A 18 7.21 23.06 19.59
CA LYS A 18 8.25 22.02 19.65
C LYS A 18 8.73 21.73 21.08
N ASN A 19 8.36 22.56 22.06
CA ASN A 19 8.67 22.31 23.49
C ASN A 19 7.62 21.44 24.16
N GLN A 20 6.43 21.31 23.58
CA GLN A 20 5.33 20.52 24.09
C GLN A 20 5.40 19.06 23.63
N ALA A 21 4.85 18.16 24.44
CA ALA A 21 4.58 16.78 24.05
C ALA A 21 3.09 16.62 23.71
N TYR A 22 2.82 15.84 22.66
CA TYR A 22 1.48 15.64 22.10
C TYR A 22 0.98 14.22 22.38
N ASN A 23 -0.32 14.10 22.67
CA ASN A 23 -0.98 12.83 22.90
C ASN A 23 -1.42 12.19 21.57
N TYR A 24 -1.52 10.86 21.56
CA TYR A 24 -2.17 10.15 20.47
C TYR A 24 -3.68 10.41 20.43
N VAL A 25 -4.28 10.34 19.27
CA VAL A 25 -5.74 10.45 19.08
C VAL A 25 -6.47 9.33 19.83
N ASN A 26 -5.92 8.13 19.87
CA ASN A 26 -6.49 7.03 20.63
C ASN A 26 -6.14 7.18 22.13
N PRO A 27 -7.12 7.42 23.03
CA PRO A 27 -6.86 7.64 24.46
C PRO A 27 -6.31 6.40 25.19
N LYS A 28 -6.43 5.23 24.60
CA LYS A 28 -5.80 3.99 25.13
C LYS A 28 -4.29 3.98 24.95
N THR A 29 -3.78 4.74 23.99
CA THR A 29 -2.34 4.88 23.74
C THR A 29 -1.77 5.90 24.70
N LYS A 30 -1.08 5.44 25.75
CA LYS A 30 -0.47 6.27 26.81
C LYS A 30 0.88 6.88 26.39
N GLY A 31 1.23 6.79 25.11
CA GLY A 31 2.46 7.36 24.57
C GLY A 31 2.38 8.87 24.38
N LEU A 32 3.54 9.49 24.35
CA LEU A 32 3.73 10.92 24.06
C LEU A 32 4.62 11.07 22.82
N ILE A 33 4.38 12.15 22.08
CA ILE A 33 5.09 12.49 20.86
C ILE A 33 5.70 13.89 21.03
N LYS A 34 6.95 14.06 20.65
CA LYS A 34 7.59 15.38 20.58
C LYS A 34 8.19 15.59 19.20
N ILE A 35 7.98 16.79 18.66
CA ILE A 35 8.61 17.23 17.41
C ILE A 35 10.05 17.65 17.73
N GLU A 36 11.02 17.04 17.07
CA GLU A 36 12.45 17.40 17.18
C GLU A 36 12.89 18.32 16.03
N GLY A 37 12.22 18.24 14.88
CA GLY A 37 12.49 19.11 13.74
C GLY A 37 11.51 18.92 12.61
N VAL A 38 11.34 19.97 11.80
CA VAL A 38 10.50 19.97 10.60
C VAL A 38 11.28 20.59 9.48
N ASP A 39 11.51 19.86 8.41
CA ASP A 39 12.20 20.37 7.23
C ASP A 39 11.17 20.89 6.23
N LEU A 40 11.24 22.18 5.92
CA LEU A 40 10.34 22.81 4.97
C LEU A 40 10.88 22.69 3.54
N PRO A 41 10.03 22.69 2.51
CA PRO A 41 8.57 22.82 2.57
C PRO A 41 7.77 21.53 2.76
N GLU A 42 8.32 20.34 2.47
CA GLU A 42 7.57 19.08 2.32
C GLU A 42 8.05 17.97 3.26
N GLY A 43 8.76 18.33 4.31
CA GLY A 43 9.34 17.40 5.25
C GLY A 43 10.78 16.98 4.86
N PRO A 44 11.32 15.98 5.54
CA PRO A 44 10.69 15.14 6.56
C PRO A 44 10.42 15.82 7.90
N ILE A 45 9.64 15.14 8.76
CA ILE A 45 9.39 15.57 10.13
C ILE A 45 10.10 14.60 11.08
N ARG A 46 10.98 15.12 11.94
CA ARG A 46 11.69 14.33 12.95
C ARG A 46 10.98 14.40 14.28
N ILE A 47 10.79 13.26 14.91
CA ILE A 47 10.06 13.13 16.18
C ILE A 47 10.79 12.20 17.16
N LYS A 48 10.44 12.33 18.43
CA LYS A 48 10.66 11.30 19.44
C LYS A 48 9.33 10.89 20.04
N ARG A 49 9.21 9.60 20.36
CA ARG A 49 8.05 9.07 21.07
C ARG A 49 8.47 8.16 22.21
N TRP A 50 7.73 8.22 23.29
CA TRP A 50 7.96 7.39 24.46
C TRP A 50 6.64 7.14 25.19
N ASN A 51 6.61 6.13 26.05
CA ASN A 51 5.45 5.81 26.85
C ASN A 51 5.80 5.86 28.35
N PRO A 52 5.46 6.94 29.06
CA PRO A 52 5.73 7.08 30.48
C PRO A 52 5.10 5.99 31.34
N SER A 53 3.93 5.46 30.95
CA SER A 53 3.27 4.38 31.71
C SER A 53 3.99 3.03 31.63
N LYS A 54 4.95 2.91 30.73
CA LYS A 54 5.89 1.76 30.61
C LYS A 54 7.26 2.06 31.18
N GLY A 55 7.43 3.19 31.88
CA GLY A 55 8.73 3.61 32.42
C GLY A 55 9.72 4.12 31.36
N GLU A 56 9.26 4.39 30.13
CA GLU A 56 10.14 4.89 29.08
C GLU A 56 10.46 6.37 29.29
N ILE A 57 11.73 6.74 29.08
CA ILE A 57 12.22 8.12 29.19
C ILE A 57 12.53 8.63 27.78
N ARG A 58 12.17 9.89 27.50
CA ARG A 58 12.37 10.52 26.20
C ARG A 58 13.86 10.55 25.78
N ALA A 59 14.77 10.77 26.73
CA ALA A 59 16.18 10.88 26.46
C ALA A 59 16.76 9.62 25.80
N ASP A 60 16.25 8.45 26.17
CA ASP A 60 16.71 7.14 25.73
C ASP A 60 16.15 6.74 24.36
N LYS A 61 15.26 7.55 23.78
CA LYS A 61 14.62 7.23 22.49
C LYS A 61 15.39 7.84 21.31
N ASN A 62 15.51 7.04 20.27
CA ASN A 62 16.05 7.50 19.00
C ASN A 62 15.07 8.47 18.32
N VAL A 63 15.63 9.33 17.47
CA VAL A 63 14.85 10.18 16.58
C VAL A 63 14.27 9.29 15.47
N GLU A 64 12.96 9.35 15.31
CA GLU A 64 12.22 8.70 14.22
C GLU A 64 11.82 9.76 13.18
N THR A 65 11.60 9.31 11.95
CA THR A 65 11.31 10.21 10.83
C THR A 65 9.97 9.87 10.18
N ILE A 66 9.13 10.87 9.99
CA ILE A 66 7.98 10.82 9.08
C ILE A 66 8.50 11.31 7.73
N SER A 67 8.59 10.42 6.75
CA SER A 67 9.17 10.74 5.45
C SER A 67 8.30 11.69 4.64
N SER A 68 8.93 12.50 3.79
CA SER A 68 8.24 13.38 2.83
C SER A 68 7.28 12.58 1.94
N GLU A 69 7.63 11.37 1.59
CA GLU A 69 6.81 10.46 0.78
C GLU A 69 5.49 10.10 1.48
N LEU A 70 5.54 9.73 2.77
CA LEU A 70 4.32 9.48 3.55
C LEU A 70 3.46 10.73 3.69
N ILE A 71 4.08 11.89 3.96
CA ILE A 71 3.40 13.19 4.07
C ILE A 71 2.65 13.48 2.77
N TRP A 72 3.31 13.26 1.66
CA TRP A 72 2.77 13.50 0.34
C TRP A 72 1.58 12.57 0.00
N ARG A 73 1.67 11.29 0.37
CA ARG A 73 0.56 10.33 0.21
C ARG A 73 -0.66 10.74 1.04
N ILE A 74 -0.44 11.13 2.27
CA ILE A 74 -1.51 11.60 3.15
C ILE A 74 -2.15 12.89 2.59
N ALA A 75 -1.36 13.86 2.14
CA ALA A 75 -1.87 15.08 1.52
C ALA A 75 -2.80 14.80 0.33
N ASN A 76 -2.40 13.86 -0.52
CA ASN A 76 -3.20 13.47 -1.68
C ASN A 76 -4.48 12.71 -1.33
N ALA A 77 -4.54 12.07 -0.16
CA ALA A 77 -5.73 11.36 0.29
C ALA A 77 -6.83 12.28 0.81
N PHE A 78 -6.49 13.52 1.19
CA PHE A 78 -7.47 14.46 1.75
C PHE A 78 -8.34 15.14 0.69
N ASN A 79 -9.64 15.15 0.96
CA ASN A 79 -10.60 16.05 0.35
C ASN A 79 -11.32 16.81 1.47
N PRO A 80 -11.74 18.08 1.26
CA PRO A 80 -12.47 18.83 2.26
C PRO A 80 -13.70 18.08 2.77
N ASN A 81 -13.88 18.05 4.08
CA ASN A 81 -15.00 17.41 4.77
C ASN A 81 -15.17 15.90 4.55
N GLN A 82 -14.15 15.22 4.02
CA GLN A 82 -14.15 13.77 3.88
C GLN A 82 -13.18 13.12 4.88
N PRO A 83 -13.67 12.22 5.76
CA PRO A 83 -12.83 11.52 6.71
C PRO A 83 -11.89 10.52 6.02
N ILE A 84 -10.63 10.50 6.41
CA ILE A 84 -9.66 9.48 5.98
C ILE A 84 -9.16 8.64 7.17
N ASN A 85 -8.90 7.37 6.93
CA ASN A 85 -8.31 6.47 7.90
C ASN A 85 -6.81 6.35 7.64
N PHE A 86 -5.98 6.90 8.52
CA PHE A 86 -4.52 6.87 8.40
C PHE A 86 -3.96 5.44 8.44
N ASP A 87 -4.60 4.55 9.20
CA ASP A 87 -4.16 3.16 9.29
C ASP A 87 -4.29 2.41 7.95
N ARG A 88 -5.09 2.98 7.03
CA ARG A 88 -5.37 2.41 5.72
C ARG A 88 -4.64 3.11 4.56
N VAL A 89 -3.95 4.21 4.83
CA VAL A 89 -3.08 4.84 3.84
C VAL A 89 -1.78 4.05 3.75
N LEU A 90 -1.37 3.74 2.53
CA LEU A 90 -0.14 2.99 2.28
C LEU A 90 1.10 3.83 2.59
N GLY A 91 2.12 3.19 3.14
CA GLY A 91 3.43 3.80 3.46
C GLY A 91 3.68 4.02 4.95
N GLY A 92 4.93 3.87 5.31
CA GLY A 92 5.39 3.92 6.69
C GLY A 92 4.86 2.80 7.57
N SER A 93 5.41 2.65 8.75
CA SER A 93 4.90 1.71 9.75
C SER A 93 3.57 2.20 10.32
N TYR A 94 2.78 1.28 10.90
CA TYR A 94 1.58 1.63 11.66
C TYR A 94 1.87 2.71 12.72
N ASN A 95 2.98 2.57 13.41
CA ASN A 95 3.39 3.53 14.44
C ASN A 95 3.67 4.92 13.84
N THR A 96 4.34 5.00 12.71
CA THR A 96 4.64 6.27 12.01
C THR A 96 3.37 6.96 11.57
N ARG A 97 2.42 6.20 11.01
CA ARG A 97 1.09 6.73 10.62
C ARG A 97 0.31 7.26 11.81
N SER A 98 0.29 6.52 12.92
CA SER A 98 -0.40 6.94 14.15
C SER A 98 0.22 8.20 14.77
N VAL A 99 1.53 8.38 14.66
CA VAL A 99 2.22 9.61 15.08
C VAL A 99 1.83 10.78 14.19
N PHE A 100 1.90 10.60 12.86
CA PHE A 100 1.56 11.64 11.92
C PHE A 100 0.09 12.08 12.05
N GLU A 101 -0.81 11.10 12.18
CA GLU A 101 -2.22 11.34 12.48
C GLU A 101 -2.42 12.19 13.74
N ALA A 102 -1.71 11.84 14.82
CA ALA A 102 -1.81 12.56 16.08
C ALA A 102 -1.31 14.01 15.95
N LEU A 103 -0.15 14.22 15.35
CA LEU A 103 0.37 15.58 15.15
C LEU A 103 -0.58 16.41 14.30
N LEU A 104 -1.11 15.84 13.21
CA LEU A 104 -2.03 16.56 12.34
C LEU A 104 -3.33 16.92 13.05
N ALA A 105 -3.88 16.02 13.87
CA ALA A 105 -5.10 16.26 14.63
C ALA A 105 -4.96 17.36 15.71
N HIS A 106 -3.73 17.78 16.03
CA HIS A 106 -3.49 18.94 16.89
C HIS A 106 -3.39 20.27 16.11
N THR A 107 -3.52 20.23 14.79
CA THR A 107 -3.47 21.44 13.97
C THR A 107 -4.88 21.95 13.63
N PRO A 108 -5.07 23.27 13.41
CA PRO A 108 -6.39 23.90 13.45
C PRO A 108 -7.45 23.37 12.47
N GLU A 109 -7.05 22.90 11.31
CA GLU A 109 -7.99 22.49 10.26
C GLU A 109 -8.33 21.00 10.30
N PHE A 110 -7.71 20.24 11.22
CA PHE A 110 -7.82 18.79 11.24
C PHE A 110 -8.45 18.29 12.54
N TYR A 111 -9.51 17.53 12.37
CA TYR A 111 -10.30 16.96 13.46
C TYR A 111 -10.23 15.45 13.44
N TYR A 112 -10.22 14.81 14.60
CA TYR A 112 -10.48 13.39 14.63
C TYR A 112 -12.00 13.13 14.69
N CYS A 113 -12.45 12.07 14.06
CA CYS A 113 -13.85 11.67 14.06
C CYS A 113 -14.01 10.15 14.00
N TYR A 114 -15.23 9.69 14.22
CA TYR A 114 -15.61 8.29 14.13
C TYR A 114 -16.84 8.18 13.21
N PRO A 115 -16.66 8.16 11.90
CA PRO A 115 -17.77 8.02 10.97
C PRO A 115 -18.51 6.71 11.18
N GLY A 116 -19.76 6.64 10.78
CA GLY A 116 -20.53 5.40 10.79
C GLY A 116 -19.90 4.36 9.87
N ARG A 117 -20.03 3.08 10.22
CA ARG A 117 -19.57 1.95 9.42
C ARG A 117 -20.73 1.05 9.05
N ILE A 118 -20.88 0.74 7.76
CA ILE A 118 -21.85 -0.26 7.33
C ILE A 118 -21.28 -1.66 7.62
N GLU A 119 -22.01 -2.43 8.43
CA GLU A 119 -21.73 -3.84 8.64
C GLU A 119 -22.85 -4.68 8.05
N ASN A 120 -22.50 -5.56 7.13
CA ASN A 120 -23.44 -6.50 6.51
C ASN A 120 -23.34 -7.84 7.23
N LYS A 121 -24.43 -8.28 7.84
CA LYS A 121 -24.59 -9.64 8.40
C LYS A 121 -25.71 -10.37 7.66
N GLY A 122 -25.33 -11.26 6.75
CA GLY A 122 -26.30 -11.91 5.87
C GLY A 122 -27.04 -10.91 4.99
N SER A 123 -28.37 -10.91 5.02
CA SER A 123 -29.23 -9.99 4.25
C SER A 123 -29.51 -8.65 4.97
N GLN A 124 -28.96 -8.43 6.17
CA GLN A 124 -29.22 -7.20 6.93
C GLN A 124 -27.98 -6.32 6.98
N SER A 125 -28.17 -5.04 6.66
CA SER A 125 -27.16 -3.99 6.81
C SER A 125 -27.45 -3.15 8.05
N SER A 126 -26.46 -2.92 8.89
CA SER A 126 -26.55 -2.05 10.06
C SER A 126 -25.41 -1.04 10.08
N VAL A 127 -25.67 0.16 10.58
CA VAL A 127 -24.63 1.16 10.80
C VAL A 127 -24.08 1.02 12.21
N LYS A 128 -22.77 0.77 12.32
CA LYS A 128 -22.04 0.71 13.59
C LYS A 128 -21.09 1.88 13.74
N HIS A 129 -20.57 2.05 14.93
CA HIS A 129 -19.50 3.00 15.22
C HIS A 129 -18.24 2.59 14.45
N GLY A 130 -17.72 3.49 13.60
CA GLY A 130 -16.56 3.23 12.76
C GLY A 130 -15.22 3.39 13.48
N HIS A 131 -14.16 3.14 12.74
CA HIS A 131 -12.80 3.38 13.24
C HIS A 131 -12.47 4.88 13.31
N LYS A 132 -11.40 5.19 13.98
CA LYS A 132 -10.82 6.52 14.07
C LYS A 132 -10.39 7.02 12.67
N HIS A 133 -10.77 8.25 12.33
CA HIS A 133 -10.44 8.94 11.10
C HIS A 133 -10.02 10.37 11.41
N ILE A 134 -9.34 11.00 10.44
CA ILE A 134 -9.10 12.45 10.43
C ILE A 134 -9.92 13.08 9.31
N ILE A 135 -10.55 14.19 9.61
CA ILE A 135 -11.30 15.01 8.65
C ILE A 135 -10.65 16.38 8.54
N TRP A 136 -10.47 16.87 7.32
CA TRP A 136 -9.95 18.19 7.04
C TRP A 136 -11.11 19.17 6.81
N GLN A 137 -11.19 20.21 7.64
CA GLN A 137 -12.23 21.25 7.61
C GLN A 137 -11.57 22.63 7.54
N PRO A 138 -11.13 23.09 6.36
CA PRO A 138 -10.38 24.31 6.20
C PRO A 138 -11.18 25.57 6.59
N ASP A 139 -12.49 25.50 6.47
CA ASP A 139 -13.38 26.65 6.72
C ASP A 139 -13.75 26.82 8.21
N SER A 140 -13.34 25.91 9.08
CA SER A 140 -13.72 25.89 10.49
C SER A 140 -12.54 25.52 11.39
N PRO A 141 -11.46 26.32 11.44
CA PRO A 141 -10.27 25.98 12.22
C PRO A 141 -10.53 26.01 13.72
N HIS A 142 -9.99 25.02 14.45
CA HIS A 142 -9.98 25.00 15.90
C HIS A 142 -8.67 25.56 16.49
N LYS A 143 -8.57 25.59 17.81
CA LYS A 143 -7.37 26.11 18.50
C LYS A 143 -6.17 25.18 18.27
N LEU A 144 -5.03 25.77 17.89
CA LEU A 144 -3.76 25.06 17.70
C LEU A 144 -3.33 24.32 18.98
N GLY A 145 -2.79 23.13 18.83
CA GLY A 145 -2.24 22.30 19.90
C GLY A 145 -3.26 21.51 20.70
N ILE A 146 -4.53 21.53 20.33
CA ILE A 146 -5.61 20.81 21.03
C ILE A 146 -6.19 19.74 20.09
N LEU A 147 -6.42 18.53 20.63
CA LEU A 147 -7.20 17.50 19.95
C LEU A 147 -8.68 17.87 19.96
N GLN A 148 -9.25 18.11 18.80
CA GLN A 148 -10.66 18.42 18.63
C GLN A 148 -11.40 17.30 17.90
N LYS A 149 -12.52 16.83 18.46
CA LYS A 149 -13.40 15.87 17.82
C LYS A 149 -14.39 16.61 16.89
N ALA A 150 -14.56 16.11 15.68
CA ALA A 150 -15.68 16.49 14.83
C ALA A 150 -16.79 15.44 14.92
N GLU A 151 -18.02 15.90 15.01
CA GLU A 151 -19.17 15.03 14.75
C GLU A 151 -19.37 14.96 13.22
N THR A 152 -19.72 13.80 12.72
CA THR A 152 -19.93 13.57 11.31
C THR A 152 -21.05 12.56 11.08
N ASP A 153 -21.92 12.87 10.14
CA ASP A 153 -22.99 11.98 9.67
C ASP A 153 -22.50 11.07 8.54
N VAL A 154 -21.22 11.18 8.16
CA VAL A 154 -20.65 10.36 7.10
C VAL A 154 -20.67 8.90 7.53
N VAL A 155 -21.28 8.06 6.71
CA VAL A 155 -21.23 6.61 6.83
C VAL A 155 -20.26 6.09 5.80
N ILE A 156 -19.16 5.52 6.27
CA ILE A 156 -18.16 4.90 5.40
C ILE A 156 -18.48 3.41 5.31
N SER A 157 -18.75 2.95 4.13
CA SER A 157 -18.49 1.57 3.79
C SER A 157 -16.98 1.41 3.89
N GLU A 158 -16.45 0.58 4.76
CA GLU A 158 -15.04 0.53 5.25
C GLU A 158 -13.90 0.61 4.23
N MET A 159 -14.07 1.40 3.19
CA MET A 159 -13.15 1.50 2.07
C MET A 159 -12.92 2.95 1.71
N PRO A 160 -11.72 3.48 1.95
CA PRO A 160 -11.40 4.87 1.64
C PRO A 160 -11.39 5.15 0.15
N ALA A 161 -11.79 6.39 -0.19
CA ALA A 161 -11.93 6.88 -1.55
C ALA A 161 -10.59 7.16 -2.24
N LEU A 162 -10.65 7.05 -3.48
CA LEU A 162 -10.08 7.53 -4.74
C LEU A 162 -8.60 7.91 -4.87
N ASP A 163 -7.92 8.48 -3.89
CA ASP A 163 -6.50 8.82 -3.99
C ASP A 163 -5.62 7.99 -3.04
N ALA A 164 -6.27 7.29 -2.11
CA ALA A 164 -5.69 6.16 -1.43
C ALA A 164 -6.29 4.92 -2.07
N PHE A 165 -5.51 4.11 -2.59
CA PHE A 165 -5.58 2.79 -3.16
C PHE A 165 -6.81 1.87 -2.84
N TYR A 166 -7.87 2.35 -2.20
CA TYR A 166 -8.92 1.56 -1.60
C TYR A 166 -10.31 1.96 -2.06
N LYS A 167 -10.84 1.21 -3.03
CA LYS A 167 -12.28 1.14 -3.25
C LYS A 167 -12.72 -0.31 -3.11
N SER A 168 -13.69 -0.53 -2.24
CA SER A 168 -14.42 -1.79 -2.00
C SER A 168 -13.74 -3.09 -2.49
N LEU A 169 -12.83 -3.62 -1.68
CA LEU A 169 -12.22 -4.92 -1.86
C LEU A 169 -13.03 -5.94 -1.07
N ILE A 170 -13.69 -6.87 -1.73
CA ILE A 170 -14.35 -8.02 -1.10
C ILE A 170 -13.56 -9.27 -1.47
N LEU A 171 -13.01 -9.92 -0.45
CA LEU A 171 -12.26 -11.16 -0.63
C LEU A 171 -13.21 -12.35 -0.88
N PRO A 172 -12.86 -13.30 -1.74
CA PRO A 172 -13.64 -14.52 -1.94
C PRO A 172 -13.77 -15.30 -0.62
N LYS A 173 -14.95 -15.90 -0.39
CA LYS A 173 -15.21 -16.73 0.80
C LYS A 173 -14.27 -17.94 0.95
N SER A 174 -13.69 -18.43 -0.15
CA SER A 174 -12.70 -19.50 -0.14
C SER A 174 -11.41 -19.13 0.59
N LEU A 175 -11.03 -17.85 0.61
CA LEU A 175 -9.86 -17.36 1.35
C LEU A 175 -10.13 -17.21 2.86
N GLU A 176 -11.41 -17.08 3.27
CA GLU A 176 -11.78 -17.00 4.69
C GLU A 176 -11.64 -18.36 5.42
N GLN A 177 -11.57 -19.48 4.70
CA GLN A 177 -11.47 -20.82 5.27
C GLN A 177 -10.04 -21.25 5.62
N GLU A 178 -9.04 -20.63 5.04
CA GLU A 178 -7.65 -20.79 5.44
C GLU A 178 -7.37 -19.81 6.57
N LYS A 179 -6.88 -20.27 7.71
CA LYS A 179 -6.54 -19.46 8.91
C LYS A 179 -5.46 -18.38 8.66
N ILE A 180 -5.54 -17.69 7.54
CA ILE A 180 -4.62 -16.61 7.15
C ILE A 180 -5.18 -15.30 7.70
N ASP A 181 -4.30 -14.46 8.23
CA ASP A 181 -4.63 -13.14 8.74
C ASP A 181 -5.36 -12.31 7.67
N ILE A 182 -6.57 -11.86 7.97
CA ILE A 182 -7.42 -11.07 7.07
C ILE A 182 -6.70 -9.79 6.59
N ASP A 183 -5.85 -9.21 7.43
CA ASP A 183 -5.09 -8.02 7.05
C ASP A 183 -4.00 -8.34 6.03
N ILE A 184 -3.39 -9.51 6.12
CA ILE A 184 -2.43 -10.02 5.13
C ILE A 184 -3.12 -10.25 3.78
N GLN A 185 -4.27 -10.90 3.76
CA GLN A 185 -5.04 -11.15 2.54
C GLN A 185 -5.48 -9.85 1.86
N ARG A 186 -5.96 -8.89 2.64
CA ARG A 186 -6.32 -7.56 2.12
C ARG A 186 -5.11 -6.84 1.51
N ARG A 187 -3.95 -6.94 2.16
CA ARG A 187 -2.73 -6.29 1.68
C ARG A 187 -2.25 -6.92 0.38
N HIS A 188 -2.26 -8.25 0.30
CA HIS A 188 -1.96 -8.99 -0.92
C HIS A 188 -2.84 -8.52 -2.09
N ALA A 189 -4.15 -8.55 -1.90
CA ALA A 189 -5.10 -8.12 -2.92
C ALA A 189 -4.93 -6.66 -3.33
N GLN A 190 -4.58 -5.77 -2.41
CA GLN A 190 -4.30 -4.37 -2.71
C GLN A 190 -3.08 -4.19 -3.60
N ILE A 191 -1.98 -4.86 -3.29
CA ILE A 191 -0.77 -4.83 -4.12
C ILE A 191 -1.06 -5.41 -5.50
N GLN A 192 -1.80 -6.52 -5.57
CA GLN A 192 -2.17 -7.14 -6.84
C GLN A 192 -3.01 -6.20 -7.73
N ILE A 193 -3.95 -5.48 -7.13
CA ILE A 193 -4.73 -4.44 -7.82
C ILE A 193 -3.82 -3.29 -8.30
N ALA A 194 -2.81 -2.90 -7.49
CA ALA A 194 -1.85 -1.89 -7.90
C ALA A 194 -1.07 -2.32 -9.12
N LEU A 195 -0.53 -3.52 -9.07
CA LEU A 195 0.21 -4.07 -10.19
C LEU A 195 -0.64 -4.14 -11.46
N TYR A 196 -1.93 -4.50 -11.34
CA TYR A 196 -2.86 -4.44 -12.46
C TYR A 196 -2.98 -3.03 -13.05
N PHE A 197 -3.22 -2.01 -12.21
CA PHE A 197 -3.37 -0.62 -12.70
C PHE A 197 -2.07 -0.05 -13.26
N ILE A 198 -0.93 -0.39 -12.67
CA ILE A 198 0.39 -0.05 -13.24
C ILE A 198 0.53 -0.70 -14.61
N GLY A 199 0.29 -2.00 -14.71
CA GLY A 199 0.36 -2.73 -15.97
C GLY A 199 -0.52 -2.10 -17.05
N ARG A 200 -1.78 -1.81 -16.72
CA ARG A 200 -2.72 -1.14 -17.64
C ARG A 200 -2.22 0.23 -18.09
N GLN A 201 -1.68 1.04 -17.17
CA GLN A 201 -1.15 2.38 -17.51
C GLN A 201 0.09 2.29 -18.41
N LEU A 202 0.90 1.26 -18.23
CA LEU A 202 2.08 0.97 -19.07
C LEU A 202 1.75 0.18 -20.35
N ASN A 203 0.47 -0.02 -20.61
CA ASN A 203 -0.03 -0.72 -21.79
C ASN A 203 0.31 -2.23 -21.81
N TYR A 204 0.32 -2.84 -20.61
CA TYR A 204 0.48 -4.29 -20.45
C TYR A 204 -0.89 -4.95 -20.21
N ARG A 205 -1.01 -6.19 -20.70
CA ARG A 205 -2.05 -7.12 -20.25
C ARG A 205 -1.55 -7.86 -19.02
N THR A 206 -2.43 -8.11 -18.07
CA THR A 206 -2.06 -8.65 -16.76
C THR A 206 -2.73 -9.99 -16.51
N TRP A 207 -1.94 -11.01 -16.24
CA TRP A 207 -2.41 -12.23 -15.60
C TRP A 207 -2.49 -12.02 -14.09
N ILE A 208 -3.55 -12.54 -13.49
CA ILE A 208 -3.77 -12.60 -12.04
C ILE A 208 -3.94 -14.06 -11.66
N ALA A 209 -3.37 -14.49 -10.54
CA ALA A 209 -3.47 -15.87 -10.07
C ALA A 209 -4.92 -16.37 -10.10
N GLN A 210 -5.10 -17.61 -10.50
CA GLN A 210 -6.44 -18.17 -10.73
C GLN A 210 -7.32 -18.09 -9.48
N ASN A 211 -6.73 -18.24 -8.30
CA ASN A 211 -7.46 -18.17 -7.03
C ASN A 211 -7.94 -16.76 -6.68
N ASP A 212 -7.29 -15.73 -7.23
CA ASP A 212 -7.54 -14.32 -6.91
C ASP A 212 -8.48 -13.63 -7.92
N LYS A 213 -8.77 -14.28 -9.02
CA LYS A 213 -9.68 -13.73 -10.06
C LYS A 213 -11.05 -13.34 -9.54
N GLY A 214 -11.53 -14.04 -8.50
CA GLY A 214 -12.81 -13.77 -7.85
C GLY A 214 -12.83 -12.57 -6.91
N ILE A 215 -11.70 -11.91 -6.64
CA ILE A 215 -11.63 -10.71 -5.80
C ILE A 215 -12.48 -9.61 -6.41
N LEU A 216 -13.36 -9.01 -5.57
CA LEU A 216 -14.21 -7.90 -6.00
C LEU A 216 -13.53 -6.56 -5.68
N TYR A 217 -13.30 -5.78 -6.71
CA TYR A 217 -12.85 -4.40 -6.61
C TYR A 217 -13.87 -3.47 -7.27
N GLN A 218 -14.37 -2.47 -6.54
CA GLN A 218 -15.43 -1.57 -7.01
C GLN A 218 -16.68 -2.33 -7.53
N ASN A 219 -17.10 -3.38 -6.83
CA ASN A 219 -18.23 -4.25 -7.18
C ASN A 219 -18.07 -5.01 -8.52
N LYS A 220 -16.86 -5.13 -9.03
CA LYS A 220 -16.53 -5.86 -10.24
C LYS A 220 -15.41 -6.86 -9.93
N ARG A 221 -15.50 -8.08 -10.47
CA ARG A 221 -14.44 -9.09 -10.30
C ARG A 221 -13.17 -8.65 -11.00
N LEU A 222 -12.00 -9.04 -10.48
CA LEU A 222 -10.73 -8.68 -11.11
C LEU A 222 -10.58 -9.25 -12.51
N ASP A 223 -11.10 -10.45 -12.77
CA ASP A 223 -11.05 -11.06 -14.10
C ASP A 223 -11.95 -10.39 -15.16
N GLU A 224 -12.86 -9.51 -14.74
CA GLU A 224 -13.74 -8.74 -15.63
C GLU A 224 -13.12 -7.39 -16.05
N TYR A 225 -11.97 -7.01 -15.49
CA TYR A 225 -11.33 -5.74 -15.83
C TYR A 225 -10.62 -5.84 -17.18
N GLU A 226 -10.70 -4.74 -17.95
CA GLU A 226 -10.06 -4.62 -19.26
C GLU A 226 -8.53 -4.84 -19.15
N GLY A 227 -8.00 -5.70 -20.00
CA GLY A 227 -6.57 -6.04 -20.04
C GLY A 227 -6.16 -7.13 -19.05
N VAL A 228 -7.08 -7.63 -18.21
CA VAL A 228 -6.85 -8.86 -17.45
C VAL A 228 -7.00 -10.07 -18.37
N ILE A 229 -6.06 -10.99 -18.27
CA ILE A 229 -6.00 -12.19 -19.11
C ILE A 229 -6.91 -13.26 -18.50
N SER A 230 -7.88 -13.73 -19.29
CA SER A 230 -8.81 -14.78 -18.87
C SER A 230 -8.16 -16.15 -18.85
N SER A 231 -7.33 -16.45 -19.87
CA SER A 231 -6.59 -17.69 -20.02
C SER A 231 -5.17 -17.43 -20.51
N LEU A 232 -4.16 -18.02 -19.87
CA LEU A 232 -2.77 -17.96 -20.35
C LEU A 232 -2.56 -18.66 -21.68
N LYS A 233 -3.42 -19.60 -22.05
CA LYS A 233 -3.37 -20.24 -23.36
C LYS A 233 -3.70 -19.30 -24.51
N ASP A 234 -4.39 -18.20 -24.23
CA ASP A 234 -4.73 -17.17 -25.22
C ASP A 234 -3.58 -16.19 -25.43
N GLU A 235 -2.53 -16.23 -24.60
CA GLU A 235 -1.33 -15.45 -24.80
C GLU A 235 -0.39 -16.14 -25.80
N GLN A 236 -0.05 -15.41 -26.88
CA GLN A 236 0.77 -15.94 -27.96
C GLN A 236 2.10 -16.53 -27.48
N LEU A 237 2.74 -15.90 -26.47
CA LEU A 237 3.97 -16.39 -25.86
C LEU A 237 3.81 -17.72 -25.11
N MET A 238 2.61 -17.98 -24.58
CA MET A 238 2.35 -19.12 -23.70
C MET A 238 1.66 -20.28 -24.42
N SER A 239 0.99 -20.02 -25.52
CA SER A 239 0.06 -20.94 -26.19
C SER A 239 0.64 -22.31 -26.58
N SER A 240 1.96 -22.38 -26.80
CA SER A 240 2.66 -23.62 -27.20
C SER A 240 3.32 -24.35 -26.02
N PHE A 241 3.20 -23.85 -24.78
CA PHE A 241 3.92 -24.37 -23.61
C PHE A 241 2.96 -24.76 -22.47
N ASP A 242 2.22 -25.85 -22.66
CA ASP A 242 1.20 -26.27 -21.70
C ASP A 242 1.72 -26.46 -20.27
N GLU A 243 2.93 -27.01 -20.10
CA GLU A 243 3.53 -27.19 -18.76
C GLU A 243 3.87 -25.85 -18.09
N ALA A 244 4.34 -24.89 -18.87
CA ALA A 244 4.60 -23.54 -18.38
C ALA A 244 3.28 -22.82 -18.02
N VAL A 245 2.22 -23.00 -18.83
CA VAL A 245 0.88 -22.49 -18.51
C VAL A 245 0.42 -23.03 -17.16
N GLN A 246 0.55 -24.35 -16.94
CA GLN A 246 0.16 -24.97 -15.67
C GLN A 246 0.98 -24.43 -14.48
N ALA A 247 2.30 -24.27 -14.67
CA ALA A 247 3.17 -23.70 -13.63
C ALA A 247 2.84 -22.24 -13.29
N ALA A 248 2.35 -21.48 -14.28
CA ALA A 248 2.01 -20.07 -14.12
C ALA A 248 0.62 -19.80 -13.51
N LEU A 249 -0.26 -20.80 -13.40
CA LEU A 249 -1.64 -20.58 -12.93
C LEU A 249 -1.75 -19.94 -11.55
N LEU A 250 -0.80 -20.22 -10.66
CA LEU A 250 -0.76 -19.72 -9.29
C LEU A 250 0.22 -18.57 -9.07
N ILE A 251 0.88 -18.08 -10.13
CA ILE A 251 1.72 -16.89 -10.05
C ILE A 251 0.82 -15.68 -9.89
N ASP A 252 1.12 -14.84 -8.90
CA ASP A 252 0.24 -13.76 -8.46
C ASP A 252 0.02 -12.69 -9.54
N CYS A 253 1.06 -12.36 -10.31
CA CYS A 253 0.95 -11.38 -11.38
C CYS A 253 1.97 -11.63 -12.50
N ILE A 254 1.52 -11.64 -13.75
CA ILE A 254 2.42 -11.65 -14.92
C ILE A 254 1.98 -10.54 -15.88
N TRP A 255 2.93 -9.74 -16.33
CA TRP A 255 2.69 -8.73 -17.36
C TRP A 255 3.08 -9.23 -18.75
N PHE A 256 2.21 -8.96 -19.72
CA PHE A 256 2.44 -9.25 -21.15
C PHE A 256 2.28 -7.99 -21.98
N LYS A 257 3.07 -7.84 -23.04
CA LYS A 257 2.99 -6.71 -23.96
C LYS A 257 3.06 -7.18 -25.41
N ASN A 258 2.07 -6.76 -26.19
CA ASN A 258 2.02 -6.96 -27.64
C ASN A 258 2.14 -8.43 -28.10
N GLY A 259 1.78 -9.40 -27.25
CA GLY A 259 1.91 -10.84 -27.54
C GLY A 259 3.35 -11.33 -27.75
N LYS A 260 4.36 -10.49 -27.51
CA LYS A 260 5.78 -10.78 -27.79
C LYS A 260 6.71 -10.53 -26.61
N LEU A 261 6.27 -9.85 -25.59
CA LEU A 261 7.10 -9.51 -24.43
C LEU A 261 6.40 -9.93 -23.15
N MET A 262 7.18 -10.35 -22.17
CA MET A 262 6.76 -10.66 -20.81
C MET A 262 7.63 -9.82 -19.85
N PRO A 263 7.25 -8.55 -19.60
CA PRO A 263 8.08 -7.62 -18.85
C PRO A 263 8.42 -8.06 -17.43
N ALA A 264 7.49 -8.74 -16.75
CA ALA A 264 7.72 -9.24 -15.39
C ALA A 264 6.83 -10.44 -15.04
N VAL A 265 7.36 -11.33 -14.22
CA VAL A 265 6.70 -12.44 -13.51
C VAL A 265 6.87 -12.16 -12.02
N MET A 266 5.78 -12.00 -11.28
CA MET A 266 5.80 -11.42 -9.94
C MET A 266 5.05 -12.29 -8.93
N GLU A 267 5.65 -12.45 -7.75
CA GLU A 267 5.05 -13.09 -6.58
C GLU A 267 4.94 -12.06 -5.44
N ILE A 268 3.77 -11.97 -4.85
CA ILE A 268 3.46 -11.01 -3.78
C ILE A 268 3.57 -11.73 -2.43
N GLU A 269 4.57 -11.36 -1.66
CA GLU A 269 4.88 -12.02 -0.40
C GLU A 269 4.77 -11.06 0.78
N HIS A 270 4.28 -11.54 1.91
CA HIS A 270 3.94 -10.66 3.03
C HIS A 270 4.75 -10.90 4.31
N SER A 271 5.15 -12.13 4.60
CA SER A 271 5.90 -12.45 5.83
C SER A 271 6.82 -13.66 5.73
N THR A 272 6.28 -14.81 5.33
CA THR A 272 7.00 -16.10 5.37
C THR A 272 7.16 -16.77 4.02
N GLY A 273 6.38 -16.38 3.03
CA GLY A 273 6.21 -17.07 1.76
C GLY A 273 7.32 -16.88 0.71
N VAL A 274 8.34 -16.03 0.95
CA VAL A 274 9.38 -15.71 -0.06
C VAL A 274 9.94 -16.94 -0.77
N THR A 275 10.25 -18.00 -0.01
CA THR A 275 10.75 -19.27 -0.59
C THR A 275 9.70 -19.93 -1.50
N SER A 276 8.42 -19.88 -1.13
CA SER A 276 7.32 -20.43 -1.93
C SER A 276 7.15 -19.69 -3.24
N GLY A 277 7.18 -18.36 -3.21
CA GLY A 277 7.14 -17.52 -4.41
C GLY A 277 8.32 -17.79 -5.34
N LEU A 278 9.54 -17.83 -4.80
CA LEU A 278 10.72 -18.20 -5.57
C LEU A 278 10.60 -19.60 -6.19
N THR A 279 10.04 -20.56 -5.46
CA THR A 279 9.82 -21.93 -5.97
C THR A 279 8.81 -21.95 -7.12
N ARG A 280 7.71 -21.18 -7.03
CA ARG A 280 6.73 -21.08 -8.12
C ARG A 280 7.34 -20.46 -9.37
N MET A 281 8.08 -19.36 -9.21
CA MET A 281 8.78 -18.71 -10.32
C MET A 281 9.85 -19.61 -10.94
N LYS A 282 10.61 -20.36 -10.11
CA LYS A 282 11.62 -21.31 -10.61
C LYS A 282 10.96 -22.46 -11.39
N ASN A 283 9.89 -23.03 -10.88
CA ASN A 283 9.13 -24.07 -11.60
C ASN A 283 8.59 -23.56 -12.95
N PHE A 284 8.16 -22.31 -13.02
CA PHE A 284 7.75 -21.68 -14.27
C PHE A 284 8.95 -21.50 -15.21
N GLN A 285 10.08 -20.95 -14.72
CA GLN A 285 11.29 -20.75 -15.50
C GLN A 285 11.80 -22.05 -16.12
N ASP A 286 11.79 -23.16 -15.36
CA ASP A 286 12.28 -24.46 -15.81
C ASP A 286 11.41 -25.10 -16.91
N LYS A 287 10.14 -24.68 -17.01
CA LYS A 287 9.18 -25.17 -18.00
C LYS A 287 8.95 -24.24 -19.17
N PHE A 288 9.46 -23.02 -19.08
CA PHE A 288 9.36 -22.03 -20.14
C PHE A 288 10.73 -21.87 -20.83
N PRO A 289 10.78 -21.69 -22.14
CA PRO A 289 12.06 -21.48 -22.82
C PRO A 289 12.76 -20.23 -22.26
N PRO A 290 14.10 -20.18 -22.31
CA PRO A 290 14.86 -19.00 -21.89
C PRO A 290 14.31 -17.74 -22.56
N TYR A 291 13.83 -16.82 -21.76
CA TYR A 291 13.15 -15.62 -22.22
C TYR A 291 13.53 -14.41 -21.35
N PRO A 292 13.84 -13.25 -21.94
CA PRO A 292 14.16 -12.05 -21.18
C PRO A 292 12.91 -11.55 -20.45
N THR A 293 12.85 -11.83 -19.15
CA THR A 293 11.81 -11.38 -18.23
C THR A 293 12.41 -11.07 -16.86
N ARG A 294 11.72 -10.29 -16.06
CA ARG A 294 12.08 -10.02 -14.66
C ARG A 294 11.31 -10.95 -13.76
N TYR A 295 12.00 -11.78 -13.00
CA TYR A 295 11.40 -12.54 -11.90
C TYR A 295 11.47 -11.69 -10.64
N VAL A 296 10.32 -11.37 -10.06
CA VAL A 296 10.23 -10.31 -9.06
C VAL A 296 9.52 -10.80 -7.80
N ILE A 297 10.14 -10.61 -6.65
CA ILE A 297 9.46 -10.69 -5.36
C ILE A 297 8.95 -9.30 -5.00
N VAL A 298 7.64 -9.19 -4.82
CA VAL A 298 6.94 -7.98 -4.38
C VAL A 298 6.62 -8.14 -2.89
N ALA A 299 7.28 -7.38 -2.03
CA ALA A 299 7.15 -7.58 -0.58
C ALA A 299 7.35 -6.29 0.22
N PRO A 300 6.94 -6.26 1.52
CA PRO A 300 7.20 -5.12 2.40
C PRO A 300 8.68 -4.79 2.51
N ASP A 301 8.99 -3.50 2.66
CA ASP A 301 10.37 -2.97 2.71
C ASP A 301 11.22 -3.64 3.81
N GLU A 302 10.59 -4.07 4.91
CA GLU A 302 11.24 -4.76 6.03
C GLU A 302 11.74 -6.17 5.68
N LEU A 303 11.25 -6.75 4.60
CA LEU A 303 11.65 -8.10 4.17
C LEU A 303 12.87 -8.12 3.25
N ARG A 304 13.46 -6.97 2.93
CA ARG A 304 14.57 -6.85 1.99
C ARG A 304 15.68 -7.85 2.23
N ASP A 305 16.23 -7.90 3.46
CA ASP A 305 17.35 -8.79 3.80
C ASP A 305 16.97 -10.27 3.66
N LYS A 306 15.73 -10.62 4.00
CA LYS A 306 15.19 -11.97 3.82
C LYS A 306 15.07 -12.33 2.35
N VAL A 307 14.55 -11.43 1.52
CA VAL A 307 14.41 -11.64 0.07
C VAL A 307 15.78 -11.86 -0.56
N ILE A 308 16.76 -11.01 -0.24
CA ILE A 308 18.15 -11.15 -0.72
C ILE A 308 18.72 -12.51 -0.33
N LYS A 309 18.62 -12.88 0.95
CA LYS A 309 19.13 -14.15 1.47
C LYS A 309 18.50 -15.36 0.77
N GLU A 310 17.17 -15.36 0.60
CA GLU A 310 16.48 -16.48 -0.02
C GLU A 310 16.75 -16.58 -1.52
N ALA A 311 16.75 -15.44 -2.24
CA ALA A 311 16.97 -15.41 -3.68
C ALA A 311 18.40 -15.81 -4.09
N ASN A 312 19.39 -15.55 -3.22
CA ASN A 312 20.78 -15.92 -3.46
C ASN A 312 21.12 -17.40 -3.12
N LYS A 313 20.13 -18.19 -2.69
CA LYS A 313 20.34 -19.64 -2.54
C LYS A 313 20.63 -20.29 -3.89
N PRO A 314 21.50 -21.33 -3.94
CA PRO A 314 21.93 -21.94 -5.20
C PRO A 314 20.77 -22.33 -6.15
N GLN A 315 19.65 -22.85 -5.60
CA GLN A 315 18.51 -23.28 -6.39
C GLN A 315 17.71 -22.14 -7.04
N PHE A 316 17.88 -20.89 -6.59
CA PHE A 316 17.13 -19.72 -7.10
C PHE A 316 18.02 -18.69 -7.80
N LYS A 317 19.33 -18.86 -7.75
CA LYS A 317 20.29 -17.89 -8.28
C LYS A 317 20.07 -17.61 -9.77
N ASP A 318 19.70 -18.63 -10.54
CA ASP A 318 19.42 -18.50 -11.99
C ASP A 318 18.17 -17.68 -12.34
N LEU A 319 17.31 -17.39 -11.35
CA LEU A 319 16.16 -16.50 -11.56
C LEU A 319 16.59 -15.05 -11.80
N ASP A 320 17.80 -14.65 -11.39
CA ASP A 320 18.23 -13.24 -11.36
C ASP A 320 17.14 -12.34 -10.76
N THR A 321 16.67 -12.76 -9.57
CA THR A 321 15.49 -12.19 -8.91
C THR A 321 15.67 -10.72 -8.64
N ARG A 322 14.58 -9.96 -8.84
CA ARG A 322 14.48 -8.55 -8.45
C ARG A 322 13.57 -8.39 -7.24
N TYR A 323 13.75 -7.31 -6.54
CA TYR A 323 12.92 -6.93 -5.40
C TYR A 323 12.15 -5.66 -5.71
N PHE A 324 10.84 -5.73 -5.59
CA PHE A 324 9.93 -4.61 -5.79
C PHE A 324 9.23 -4.34 -4.46
N THR A 325 9.73 -3.38 -3.73
CA THR A 325 9.19 -3.06 -2.40
C THR A 325 7.76 -2.53 -2.50
N TYR A 326 6.96 -2.73 -1.47
CA TYR A 326 5.61 -2.17 -1.43
C TYR A 326 5.62 -0.66 -1.58
N SER A 327 6.60 0.03 -1.00
CA SER A 327 6.77 1.47 -1.17
C SER A 327 7.03 1.85 -2.63
N ALA A 328 7.87 1.10 -3.34
CA ALA A 328 8.15 1.35 -4.75
C ALA A 328 6.95 1.03 -5.66
N VAL A 329 6.15 -0.02 -5.33
CA VAL A 329 4.85 -0.27 -6.01
C VAL A 329 3.93 0.92 -5.86
N GLU A 330 3.82 1.46 -4.65
CA GLU A 330 2.95 2.60 -4.35
C GLU A 330 3.42 3.87 -5.06
N GLU A 331 4.73 4.09 -5.11
CA GLU A 331 5.32 5.22 -5.84
C GLU A 331 5.01 5.14 -7.33
N LEU A 332 5.28 3.99 -7.96
CA LEU A 332 5.00 3.78 -9.37
C LEU A 332 3.50 3.88 -9.67
N TYR A 333 2.64 3.31 -8.81
CA TYR A 333 1.19 3.45 -8.93
C TYR A 333 0.77 4.92 -8.87
N SER A 334 1.25 5.67 -7.88
CA SER A 334 0.96 7.09 -7.73
C SER A 334 1.43 7.91 -8.94
N LEU A 335 2.61 7.58 -9.47
CA LEU A 335 3.14 8.20 -10.67
C LEU A 335 2.22 7.93 -11.88
N CYS A 336 1.78 6.67 -12.05
CA CYS A 336 0.86 6.25 -13.12
C CYS A 336 -0.50 6.94 -13.01
N GLN A 337 -1.03 7.16 -11.81
CA GLN A 337 -2.31 7.85 -11.61
C GLN A 337 -2.24 9.34 -11.92
N ARG A 338 -1.11 9.98 -11.67
CA ARG A 338 -0.95 11.44 -11.87
C ARG A 338 -0.53 11.81 -13.27
N ARG A 339 0.17 10.93 -13.96
CA ARG A 339 0.75 11.19 -15.28
C ARG A 339 0.42 10.06 -16.24
N LYS A 340 0.01 10.42 -17.44
CA LYS A 340 -0.05 9.45 -18.54
C LYS A 340 1.37 9.18 -19.02
N ILE A 341 1.96 8.09 -18.57
CA ILE A 341 3.29 7.66 -19.00
C ILE A 341 3.15 7.00 -20.36
N LYS A 342 3.87 7.50 -21.34
CA LYS A 342 3.87 6.97 -22.71
C LYS A 342 5.29 6.88 -23.26
N GLY A 343 5.50 5.91 -24.16
CA GLY A 343 6.76 5.81 -24.89
C GLY A 343 7.96 5.34 -24.06
N ILE A 344 7.72 4.70 -22.93
CA ILE A 344 8.77 4.09 -22.11
C ILE A 344 9.09 2.68 -22.59
N THR A 345 10.35 2.27 -22.40
CA THR A 345 10.77 0.88 -22.53
C THR A 345 10.56 0.11 -21.23
N GLU A 346 10.66 -1.22 -21.29
CA GLU A 346 10.56 -2.08 -20.11
C GLU A 346 11.67 -1.78 -19.08
N ASP A 347 12.80 -1.22 -19.52
CA ASP A 347 13.92 -0.82 -18.66
C ASP A 347 13.54 0.24 -17.62
N PHE A 348 12.47 0.99 -17.87
CA PHE A 348 11.90 1.91 -16.89
C PHE A 348 11.51 1.20 -15.59
N LEU A 349 11.11 -0.06 -15.64
CA LEU A 349 10.78 -0.86 -14.46
C LEU A 349 11.99 -1.06 -13.55
N ASP A 350 13.20 -1.05 -14.09
CA ASP A 350 14.44 -1.22 -13.35
C ASP A 350 14.73 -0.04 -12.40
N CYS A 351 14.07 1.10 -12.59
CA CYS A 351 14.10 2.20 -11.65
C CYS A 351 13.35 1.91 -10.33
N PHE A 352 12.47 0.91 -10.33
CA PHE A 352 11.61 0.56 -9.20
C PHE A 352 11.85 -0.86 -8.68
N MET A 353 12.37 -1.73 -9.52
CA MET A 353 12.66 -3.14 -9.23
C MET A 353 14.15 -3.30 -8.96
N GLU A 354 14.52 -3.30 -7.68
CA GLU A 354 15.92 -3.44 -7.25
C GLU A 354 16.49 -4.78 -7.71
N LYS A 355 17.64 -4.74 -8.38
CA LYS A 355 18.39 -5.96 -8.69
C LYS A 355 19.05 -6.47 -7.41
N ILE A 356 18.84 -7.74 -7.09
CA ILE A 356 19.49 -8.40 -5.96
C ILE A 356 20.89 -8.80 -6.42
N LEU A 357 21.87 -8.02 -6.00
CA LEU A 357 23.29 -8.31 -6.22
C LEU A 357 23.84 -9.04 -5.02
N ASP A 358 24.74 -10.03 -5.26
CA ASP A 358 25.58 -10.62 -4.21
C ASP A 358 26.58 -9.59 -3.65
#